data_0a8990bd42a7f8bcb3f9602c6c9c2108
#
_entry.id   0a8990bd42a7f8bcb3f9602c6c9c2108
#
_cell.length_a   1.000
_cell.length_b   1.000
_cell.length_c   1.000
_cell.angle_alpha   90.00
_cell.angle_beta   90.00
_cell.angle_gamma   90.00
#
_symmetry.space_group_name_H-M   'P 1'
#
loop_
_entity.id
_entity.type
_entity.pdbx_description
1 polymer ?
#
loop_
_entity_poly.entity_id
_entity_poly.type
_entity_poly.pdbx_seq_one_letter_code
_entity_poly.pdbx_strand_id
1 'polypeptide(L)'
;MAFGHRQHIETLRIAGVDFNEAVISGGGSRSLLWPQIFADVLGVPVTVTHSNQTGALGVAIAAGTSVGIFADFEAGANAMVRSERNYQPNALRAAHYARRYQLYRDIADAMAPIWKRMAAVEPAATEEAA
;
A
#
# COMPACT_ATOMS: atom_id res chain seq x y z
N MET A 1 7.12 5.63 4.55
CA MET A 1 6.30 4.64 3.81
C MET A 1 4.80 4.86 4.07
N ALA A 2 4.24 4.70 5.28
CA ALA A 2 2.80 4.87 5.53
C ALA A 2 2.23 6.24 5.11
N PHE A 3 2.95 7.34 5.33
CA PHE A 3 2.55 8.67 4.87
C PHE A 3 2.47 8.81 3.34
N GLY A 4 3.37 8.15 2.59
CA GLY A 4 3.27 8.12 1.13
C GLY A 4 2.00 7.43 0.66
N HIS A 5 1.61 6.31 1.27
CA HIS A 5 0.34 5.66 0.96
C HIS A 5 -0.87 6.52 1.32
N ARG A 6 -0.83 7.23 2.46
CA ARG A 6 -1.87 8.19 2.80
C ARG A 6 -2.01 9.28 1.75
N GLN A 7 -0.90 9.83 1.25
CA GLN A 7 -0.91 10.84 0.19
C GLN A 7 -1.55 10.30 -1.11
N HIS A 8 -1.22 9.07 -1.50
CA HIS A 8 -1.84 8.43 -2.67
C HIS A 8 -3.35 8.24 -2.48
N ILE A 9 -3.79 7.77 -1.30
CA ILE A 9 -5.22 7.61 -0.99
C ILE A 9 -5.94 8.96 -1.02
N GLU A 10 -5.35 10.03 -0.47
CA GLU A 10 -5.93 11.37 -0.54
C GLU A 10 -6.09 11.84 -1.99
N THR A 11 -5.10 11.57 -2.85
CA THR A 11 -5.18 11.88 -4.29
C THR A 11 -6.30 11.09 -4.98
N LEU A 12 -6.45 9.81 -4.67
CA LEU A 12 -7.53 8.98 -5.22
C LEU A 12 -8.91 9.43 -4.73
N ARG A 13 -9.04 9.86 -3.48
CA ARG A 13 -10.29 10.43 -2.94
C ARG A 13 -10.68 11.71 -3.67
N ILE A 14 -9.72 12.58 -4.00
CA ILE A 14 -9.97 13.78 -4.82
C ILE A 14 -10.48 13.38 -6.21
N ALA A 15 -10.02 12.25 -6.75
CA ALA A 15 -10.49 11.70 -8.02
C ALA A 15 -11.84 10.94 -7.91
N GLY A 16 -12.48 10.93 -6.74
CA GLY A 16 -13.79 10.32 -6.51
C GLY A 16 -13.74 8.84 -6.12
N VAL A 17 -12.56 8.29 -5.85
CA VAL A 17 -12.42 6.91 -5.35
C VAL A 17 -12.38 6.92 -3.84
N ASP A 18 -13.35 6.31 -3.19
CA ASP A 18 -13.40 6.18 -1.73
C ASP A 18 -12.95 4.80 -1.24
N PHE A 19 -12.39 4.77 -0.03
CA PHE A 19 -11.86 3.57 0.61
C PHE A 19 -12.34 3.46 2.03
N ASN A 20 -12.94 2.33 2.37
CA ASN A 20 -13.44 2.03 3.70
C ASN A 20 -12.53 1.09 4.49
N GLU A 21 -11.63 0.39 3.79
CA GLU A 21 -10.69 -0.56 4.37
C GLU A 21 -9.43 -0.67 3.52
N ALA A 22 -8.39 -1.27 4.09
CA ALA A 22 -7.16 -1.60 3.37
C ALA A 22 -6.71 -3.03 3.69
N VAL A 23 -6.07 -3.67 2.73
CA VAL A 23 -5.48 -4.99 2.92
C VAL A 23 -3.96 -4.90 2.78
N ILE A 24 -3.24 -5.44 3.74
CA ILE A 24 -1.78 -5.54 3.69
C ILE A 24 -1.37 -7.00 3.50
N SER A 25 -0.50 -7.21 2.53
CA SER A 25 0.09 -8.51 2.22
C SER A 25 1.60 -8.41 2.00
N GLY A 26 2.29 -9.54 1.84
CA GLY A 26 3.73 -9.59 1.61
C GLY A 26 4.57 -9.40 2.87
N GLY A 27 5.83 -8.99 2.72
CA GLY A 27 6.80 -8.93 3.82
C GLY A 27 6.39 -8.04 5.00
N GLY A 28 5.77 -6.91 4.72
CA GLY A 28 5.30 -5.96 5.74
C GLY A 28 4.19 -6.51 6.63
N SER A 29 3.39 -7.46 6.13
CA SER A 29 2.29 -8.07 6.87
C SER A 29 2.75 -8.98 8.03
N ARG A 30 4.01 -9.45 7.99
CA ARG A 30 4.60 -10.25 9.06
C ARG A 30 4.81 -9.47 10.36
N SER A 31 4.96 -8.16 10.28
CA SER A 31 5.11 -7.29 11.45
C SER A 31 3.78 -7.16 12.19
N LEU A 32 3.82 -7.23 13.51
CA LEU A 32 2.66 -6.90 14.35
C LEU A 32 2.42 -5.39 14.44
N LEU A 33 3.46 -4.60 14.22
CA LEU A 33 3.41 -3.14 14.36
C LEU A 33 3.00 -2.42 13.09
N TRP A 34 3.51 -2.85 11.93
CA TRP A 34 3.28 -2.17 10.67
C TRP A 34 1.79 -2.03 10.29
N PRO A 35 0.98 -3.10 10.32
CA PRO A 35 -0.43 -2.98 9.98
C PRO A 35 -1.19 -2.03 10.91
N GLN A 36 -0.82 -1.98 12.20
CA GLN A 36 -1.41 -1.03 13.14
C GLN A 36 -1.03 0.42 12.80
N ILE A 37 0.24 0.67 12.45
CA ILE A 37 0.67 2.01 12.00
C ILE A 37 -0.11 2.42 10.75
N PHE A 38 -0.31 1.51 9.79
CA PHE A 38 -1.11 1.80 8.60
C PHE A 38 -2.56 2.12 8.95
N ALA A 39 -3.21 1.35 9.82
CA ALA A 39 -4.57 1.63 10.27
C ALA A 39 -4.66 3.03 10.91
N ASP A 40 -3.74 3.36 11.81
CA ASP A 40 -3.70 4.65 12.50
C ASP A 40 -3.40 5.83 11.56
N VAL A 41 -2.54 5.63 10.55
CA VAL A 41 -2.16 6.68 9.58
C VAL A 41 -3.23 6.91 8.53
N LEU A 42 -3.84 5.83 8.04
CA LEU A 42 -4.86 5.89 6.97
C LEU A 42 -6.26 6.22 7.52
N GLY A 43 -6.49 5.96 8.81
CA GLY A 43 -7.79 6.15 9.47
C GLY A 43 -8.85 5.15 9.04
N VAL A 44 -8.45 3.99 8.51
CA VAL A 44 -9.35 2.91 8.09
C VAL A 44 -8.88 1.57 8.67
N PRO A 45 -9.77 0.58 8.83
CA PRO A 45 -9.39 -0.77 9.20
C PRO A 45 -8.38 -1.36 8.22
N VAL A 46 -7.42 -2.11 8.75
CA VAL A 46 -6.41 -2.82 7.96
C VAL A 46 -6.48 -4.30 8.24
N THR A 47 -6.71 -5.09 7.21
CA THR A 47 -6.73 -6.55 7.26
C THR A 47 -5.41 -7.11 6.75
N VAL A 48 -4.88 -8.10 7.45
CA VAL A 48 -3.71 -8.88 7.03
C VAL A 48 -4.18 -10.24 6.53
N THR A 49 -3.71 -10.64 5.36
CA THR A 49 -4.00 -11.96 4.79
C THR A 49 -3.06 -13.03 5.36
N HIS A 50 -3.57 -14.24 5.49
CA HIS A 50 -2.79 -15.40 5.98
C HIS A 50 -1.60 -15.71 5.05
N SER A 51 -1.79 -15.61 3.74
CA SER A 51 -0.74 -15.92 2.77
C SER A 51 0.21 -14.74 2.56
N ASN A 52 1.51 -15.00 2.74
CA ASN A 52 2.58 -14.08 2.35
C ASN A 52 2.97 -14.22 0.86
N GLN A 53 2.46 -15.25 0.18
CA GLN A 53 2.75 -15.56 -1.23
C GLN A 53 1.56 -15.15 -2.12
N THR A 54 1.15 -13.90 -2.02
CA THR A 54 -0.04 -13.38 -2.71
C THR A 54 0.07 -13.46 -4.23
N GLY A 55 1.28 -13.33 -4.80
CA GLY A 55 1.50 -13.54 -6.22
C GLY A 55 1.21 -14.98 -6.66
N ALA A 56 1.76 -15.97 -5.94
CA ALA A 56 1.51 -17.38 -6.22
C ALA A 56 0.03 -17.73 -6.04
N LEU A 57 -0.62 -17.17 -5.01
CA LEU A 57 -2.05 -17.36 -4.77
C LEU A 57 -2.88 -16.78 -5.92
N GLY A 58 -2.55 -15.59 -6.41
CA GLY A 58 -3.22 -14.98 -7.57
C GLY A 58 -3.08 -15.81 -8.83
N VAL A 59 -1.88 -16.35 -9.10
CA VAL A 59 -1.67 -17.27 -10.25
C VAL A 59 -2.48 -18.54 -10.09
N ALA A 60 -2.56 -19.14 -8.90
CA ALA A 60 -3.36 -20.34 -8.65
C ALA A 60 -4.86 -20.08 -8.86
N ILE A 61 -5.38 -18.92 -8.42
CA ILE A 61 -6.76 -18.50 -8.68
C ILE A 61 -7.00 -18.36 -10.19
N ALA A 62 -6.11 -17.67 -10.90
CA ALA A 62 -6.21 -17.48 -12.34
C ALA A 62 -6.21 -18.81 -13.10
N ALA A 63 -5.29 -19.73 -12.76
CA ALA A 63 -5.23 -21.06 -13.34
C ALA A 63 -6.52 -21.86 -13.04
N GLY A 64 -6.99 -21.87 -11.78
CA GLY A 64 -8.23 -22.55 -11.39
C GLY A 64 -9.45 -22.02 -12.12
N THR A 65 -9.53 -20.71 -12.33
CA THR A 65 -10.62 -20.08 -13.10
C THR A 65 -10.55 -20.50 -14.59
N SER A 66 -9.34 -20.50 -15.17
CA SER A 66 -9.16 -20.82 -16.59
C SER A 66 -9.55 -22.28 -16.94
N VAL A 67 -9.40 -23.20 -16.00
CA VAL A 67 -9.79 -24.64 -16.19
C VAL A 67 -11.16 -24.98 -15.57
N GLY A 68 -11.92 -23.99 -15.12
CA GLY A 68 -13.29 -24.16 -14.65
C GLY A 68 -13.41 -24.71 -13.21
N ILE A 69 -12.34 -24.72 -12.39
CA ILE A 69 -12.41 -25.07 -10.96
C ILE A 69 -13.16 -23.98 -10.19
N PHE A 70 -12.95 -22.71 -10.54
CA PHE A 70 -13.71 -21.57 -10.02
C PHE A 70 -14.55 -20.96 -11.14
N ALA A 71 -15.75 -20.52 -10.81
CA ALA A 71 -16.67 -19.90 -11.77
C ALA A 71 -16.09 -18.58 -12.34
N ASP A 72 -15.39 -17.82 -11.47
CA ASP A 72 -14.76 -16.55 -11.76
C ASP A 72 -13.64 -16.25 -10.73
N PHE A 73 -12.97 -15.10 -10.89
CA PHE A 73 -11.91 -14.67 -9.98
C PHE A 73 -12.42 -14.40 -8.56
N GLU A 74 -13.65 -13.91 -8.41
CA GLU A 74 -14.24 -13.63 -7.11
C GLU A 74 -14.50 -14.92 -6.33
N ALA A 75 -15.07 -15.94 -6.99
CA ALA A 75 -15.25 -17.26 -6.40
C ALA A 75 -13.91 -17.89 -5.98
N GLY A 76 -12.88 -17.77 -6.82
CA GLY A 76 -11.53 -18.21 -6.49
C GLY A 76 -10.92 -17.47 -5.31
N ALA A 77 -11.06 -16.15 -5.25
CA ALA A 77 -10.59 -15.34 -4.13
C ALA A 77 -11.32 -15.71 -2.83
N ASN A 78 -12.63 -15.82 -2.85
CA ASN A 78 -13.45 -16.24 -1.71
C ASN A 78 -13.10 -17.64 -1.19
N ALA A 79 -12.71 -18.54 -2.07
CA ALA A 79 -12.31 -19.91 -1.72
C ALA A 79 -10.89 -19.96 -1.10
N MET A 80 -9.94 -19.16 -1.60
CA MET A 80 -8.51 -19.33 -1.32
C MET A 80 -7.92 -18.24 -0.41
N VAL A 81 -8.47 -17.03 -0.40
CA VAL A 81 -7.96 -15.94 0.44
C VAL A 81 -8.54 -16.07 1.85
N ARG A 82 -7.67 -16.05 2.85
CA ARG A 82 -8.05 -16.05 4.27
C ARG A 82 -7.51 -14.81 4.95
N SER A 83 -8.37 -14.13 5.70
CA SER A 83 -7.94 -13.07 6.63
C SER A 83 -7.34 -13.70 7.88
N GLU A 84 -6.24 -13.13 8.37
CA GLU A 84 -5.56 -13.60 9.58
C GLU A 84 -5.77 -12.65 10.74
N ARG A 85 -5.56 -11.36 10.50
CA ARG A 85 -5.61 -10.32 11.55
C ARG A 85 -6.30 -9.08 11.01
N ASN A 86 -7.02 -8.39 11.90
CA ASN A 86 -7.65 -7.11 11.60
C ASN A 86 -7.19 -6.06 12.62
N TYR A 87 -6.80 -4.89 12.14
CA TYR A 87 -6.31 -3.77 12.93
C TYR A 87 -7.23 -2.58 12.77
N GLN A 88 -7.79 -2.11 13.89
CA GLN A 88 -8.63 -0.92 13.91
C GLN A 88 -7.80 0.33 14.18
N PRO A 89 -8.10 1.48 13.54
CA PRO A 89 -7.42 2.72 13.83
C PRO A 89 -7.70 3.17 15.27
N ASN A 90 -6.64 3.62 15.97
CA ASN A 90 -6.75 4.21 17.29
C ASN A 90 -6.80 5.73 17.18
N ALA A 91 -7.84 6.37 17.69
CA ALA A 91 -8.08 7.80 17.53
C ALA A 91 -6.95 8.68 18.07
N LEU A 92 -6.35 8.32 19.22
CA LEU A 92 -5.24 9.11 19.80
C LEU A 92 -3.98 9.02 18.95
N ARG A 93 -3.62 7.81 18.47
CA ARG A 93 -2.48 7.63 17.59
C ARG A 93 -2.74 8.25 16.21
N ALA A 94 -3.93 8.13 15.68
CA ALA A 94 -4.31 8.77 14.41
C ALA A 94 -4.15 10.30 14.48
N ALA A 95 -4.58 10.94 15.57
CA ALA A 95 -4.39 12.37 15.78
C ALA A 95 -2.90 12.76 15.86
N HIS A 96 -2.07 11.91 16.52
CA HIS A 96 -0.62 12.10 16.55
C HIS A 96 0.01 12.00 15.15
N TYR A 97 -0.37 10.96 14.39
CA TYR A 97 0.14 10.77 13.02
C TYR A 97 -0.36 11.85 12.06
N ALA A 98 -1.56 12.41 12.25
CA ALA A 98 -2.07 13.50 11.43
C ALA A 98 -1.17 14.75 11.50
N ARG A 99 -0.71 15.12 12.71
CA ARG A 99 0.24 16.22 12.89
C ARG A 99 1.60 15.95 12.22
N ARG A 100 2.11 14.71 12.34
CA ARG A 100 3.36 14.30 11.67
C ARG A 100 3.22 14.24 10.15
N TYR A 101 2.06 13.87 9.67
CA TYR A 101 1.77 13.85 8.25
C TYR A 101 1.79 15.26 7.65
N GLN A 102 1.31 16.26 8.37
CA GLN A 102 1.42 17.63 7.91
C GLN A 102 2.89 18.05 7.73
N LEU A 103 3.75 17.78 8.72
CA LEU A 103 5.18 18.03 8.59
C LEU A 103 5.83 17.26 7.42
N TYR A 104 5.40 16.03 7.19
CA TYR A 104 5.86 15.25 6.02
C TYR A 104 5.50 15.95 4.71
N ARG A 105 4.30 16.51 4.59
CA ARG A 105 3.88 17.27 3.40
C ARG A 105 4.70 18.55 3.25
N ASP A 106 4.89 19.30 4.31
CA ASP A 106 5.69 20.54 4.31
C ASP A 106 7.12 20.27 3.83
N ILE A 107 7.73 19.16 4.29
CA ILE A 107 9.06 18.71 3.82
C ILE A 107 9.02 18.35 2.33
N ALA A 108 8.01 17.59 1.87
CA ALA A 108 7.89 17.20 0.48
C ALA A 108 7.78 18.43 -0.44
N ASP A 109 6.98 19.41 -0.04
CA ASP A 109 6.80 20.67 -0.78
C ASP A 109 8.10 21.50 -0.79
N ALA A 110 8.79 21.60 0.33
CA ALA A 110 10.09 22.30 0.42
C ALA A 110 11.16 21.62 -0.45
N MET A 111 11.09 20.29 -0.59
CA MET A 111 12.04 19.51 -1.42
C MET A 111 11.69 19.53 -2.92
N ALA A 112 10.49 19.93 -3.33
CA ALA A 112 10.05 19.87 -4.73
C ALA A 112 11.01 20.61 -5.70
N PRO A 113 11.55 21.80 -5.40
CA PRO A 113 12.54 22.48 -6.25
C PRO A 113 13.86 21.68 -6.38
N ILE A 114 14.23 20.97 -5.32
CA ILE A 114 15.48 20.17 -5.29
C ILE A 114 15.30 18.92 -6.17
N TRP A 115 14.14 18.26 -6.09
CA TRP A 115 13.81 17.13 -6.98
C TRP A 115 13.85 17.51 -8.45
N LYS A 116 13.32 18.68 -8.81
CA LYS A 116 13.39 19.20 -10.19
C LYS A 116 14.85 19.38 -10.65
N ARG A 117 15.72 19.90 -9.78
CA ARG A 117 17.14 20.06 -10.09
C ARG A 117 17.85 18.72 -10.25
N MET A 118 17.54 17.73 -9.39
CA MET A 118 18.09 16.39 -9.50
C MET A 118 17.68 15.71 -10.80
N ALA A 119 16.43 15.86 -11.23
CA ALA A 119 15.94 15.29 -12.48
C ALA A 119 16.55 15.97 -13.71
N ALA A 120 17.06 17.20 -13.59
CA ALA A 120 17.72 17.93 -14.66
C ALA A 120 19.24 17.64 -14.76
N VAL A 121 19.82 16.87 -13.82
CA VAL A 121 21.21 16.42 -13.93
C VAL A 121 21.26 15.31 -14.96
N GLU A 122 22.00 15.55 -16.06
CA GLU A 122 22.23 14.53 -17.08
C GLU A 122 22.92 13.31 -16.47
N PRO A 123 22.51 12.08 -16.84
CA PRO A 123 23.26 10.90 -16.46
C PRO A 123 24.69 11.05 -16.99
N ALA A 124 25.69 10.74 -16.14
CA ALA A 124 27.06 10.68 -16.59
C ALA A 124 27.14 9.79 -17.84
N ALA A 125 27.72 10.32 -18.91
CA ALA A 125 27.92 9.55 -20.13
C ALA A 125 28.63 8.23 -19.73
N THR A 126 27.94 7.12 -19.92
CA THR A 126 28.58 5.81 -19.83
C THR A 126 29.64 5.81 -20.89
N GLU A 127 30.93 5.86 -20.51
CA GLU A 127 32.04 5.53 -21.42
C GLU A 127 31.71 4.13 -21.97
N GLU A 128 31.30 4.09 -23.23
CA GLU A 128 31.25 2.85 -23.97
C GLU A 128 32.69 2.29 -23.96
N ALA A 129 32.86 1.24 -23.19
CA ALA A 129 34.08 0.44 -23.23
C ALA A 129 34.20 -0.12 -24.64
N ALA A 130 35.17 0.42 -25.40
CA ALA A 130 35.62 -0.12 -26.64
C ALA A 130 36.33 -1.48 -26.44
#